data_65e5e96bbf0c22e10d18f081f2abc0c7
#
_entry.id   65e5e96bbf0c22e10d18f081f2abc0c7
#
_cell.length_a   1.000
_cell.length_b   1.000
_cell.length_c   1.000
_cell.angle_alpha   90.00
_cell.angle_beta   90.00
_cell.angle_gamma   90.00
#
_symmetry.space_group_name_H-M   'P 1'
#
loop_
_entity.id
_entity.type
_entity.pdbx_description
1 polymer ?
#
loop_
_entity_poly.entity_id
_entity_poly.type
_entity_poly.pdbx_seq_one_letter_code
_entity_poly.pdbx_strand_id
1 'polypeptide(L)'
;MKHFILILFISLVIKNGNACQCPLTQLNETELNKYDIIFKGKINALKINGVNSEAIFTIDELYKGMVAQNFKVIFNYDDVCKLELRNGDEWIIYTNYNQIDNAKLDFCSRSRVYIKNIKEDFFAVNTGVSFDEELKYLQKNLGLHKLLKNNPNRVENRNIIPTNNQFIIILLCSMLGLIFFIWLVGKFLKK
;
A
#
# COMPACT_ATOMS: atom_id res chain seq x y z
N MET A 1 -26.64 -35.90 15.50
CA MET A 1 -25.41 -35.83 14.69
C MET A 1 -25.52 -34.89 13.48
N LYS A 2 -26.59 -34.89 12.68
CA LYS A 2 -26.73 -33.98 11.50
C LYS A 2 -26.60 -32.48 11.81
N HIS A 3 -27.18 -32.02 12.93
CA HIS A 3 -27.11 -30.60 13.32
C HIS A 3 -25.73 -30.17 13.82
N PHE A 4 -24.96 -31.09 14.39
CA PHE A 4 -23.60 -30.79 14.85
C PHE A 4 -22.64 -30.55 13.70
N ILE A 5 -22.79 -31.31 12.61
CA ILE A 5 -22.00 -31.14 11.38
C ILE A 5 -22.35 -29.81 10.72
N LEU A 6 -23.61 -29.39 10.72
CA LEU A 6 -24.04 -28.12 10.16
C LEU A 6 -23.43 -26.91 10.92
N ILE A 7 -23.42 -26.98 12.26
CA ILE A 7 -22.84 -25.93 13.10
C ILE A 7 -21.33 -25.85 12.90
N LEU A 8 -20.65 -27.01 12.76
CA LEU A 8 -19.22 -27.06 12.49
C LEU A 8 -18.88 -26.45 11.11
N PHE A 9 -19.75 -26.69 10.10
CA PHE A 9 -19.57 -26.10 8.77
C PHE A 9 -19.80 -24.58 8.77
N ILE A 10 -20.77 -24.07 9.51
CA ILE A 10 -21.02 -22.63 9.62
C ILE A 10 -19.89 -21.92 10.33
N SER A 11 -19.29 -22.52 11.37
CA SER A 11 -18.15 -21.93 12.08
C SER A 11 -16.86 -21.85 11.25
N LEU A 12 -16.69 -22.75 10.27
CA LEU A 12 -15.56 -22.74 9.34
C LEU A 12 -15.69 -21.66 8.24
N VAL A 13 -16.91 -21.17 7.98
CA VAL A 13 -17.17 -20.17 6.93
C VAL A 13 -17.06 -18.73 7.46
N ILE A 14 -17.07 -18.53 8.78
CA ILE A 14 -16.84 -17.21 9.37
C ILE A 14 -15.34 -16.89 9.26
N LYS A 15 -14.88 -16.54 8.07
CA LYS A 15 -13.60 -15.87 7.92
C LYS A 15 -13.75 -14.52 8.63
N ASN A 16 -12.90 -14.27 9.61
CA ASN A 16 -12.75 -12.96 10.21
C ASN A 16 -12.50 -11.94 9.09
N GLY A 17 -13.52 -11.20 8.71
CA GLY A 17 -13.39 -10.07 7.82
C GLY A 17 -12.55 -9.02 8.55
N ASN A 18 -11.26 -8.98 8.28
CA ASN A 18 -10.42 -7.89 8.75
C ASN A 18 -10.88 -6.63 8.01
N ALA A 19 -11.72 -5.83 8.66
CA ALA A 19 -12.05 -4.52 8.16
C ALA A 19 -10.79 -3.65 8.22
N CYS A 20 -10.51 -2.96 7.12
CA CYS A 20 -9.39 -2.03 7.04
C CYS A 20 -9.65 -0.82 7.95
N GLN A 21 -9.14 -0.86 9.16
CA GLN A 21 -9.26 0.23 10.12
C GLN A 21 -7.91 0.90 10.29
N CYS A 22 -7.75 2.08 9.68
CA CYS A 22 -6.63 2.95 9.97
C CYS A 22 -7.06 4.03 10.97
N PRO A 23 -6.31 4.25 12.06
CA PRO A 23 -6.61 5.33 12.98
C PRO A 23 -6.46 6.68 12.25
N LEU A 24 -7.52 7.47 12.23
CA LEU A 24 -7.44 8.85 11.76
C LEU A 24 -6.69 9.67 12.81
N THR A 25 -5.48 10.08 12.47
CA THR A 25 -4.66 10.92 13.34
C THR A 25 -4.86 12.39 12.99
N GLN A 26 -4.80 13.25 14.03
CA GLN A 26 -4.84 14.68 13.81
C GLN A 26 -3.57 15.17 13.13
N LEU A 27 -3.73 16.18 12.26
CA LEU A 27 -2.61 16.83 11.60
C LEU A 27 -1.83 17.69 12.62
N ASN A 28 -0.68 17.18 13.06
CA ASN A 28 0.20 17.84 14.02
C ASN A 28 1.66 17.43 13.76
N GLU A 29 2.58 18.05 14.48
CA GLU A 29 4.02 17.81 14.32
C GLU A 29 4.40 16.33 14.59
N THR A 30 3.77 15.70 15.58
CA THR A 30 4.03 14.28 15.88
C THR A 30 3.64 13.39 14.72
N GLU A 31 2.55 13.69 14.03
CA GLU A 31 2.13 12.97 12.83
C GLU A 31 3.11 13.18 11.67
N LEU A 32 3.52 14.43 11.42
CA LEU A 32 4.49 14.75 10.37
C LEU A 32 5.85 14.08 10.58
N ASN A 33 6.24 13.87 11.83
CA ASN A 33 7.53 13.25 12.17
C ASN A 33 7.59 11.75 11.92
N LYS A 34 6.47 11.08 11.68
CA LYS A 34 6.41 9.66 11.32
C LYS A 34 6.91 9.38 9.90
N TYR A 35 6.96 10.38 9.03
CA TYR A 35 7.26 10.22 7.62
C TYR A 35 8.57 10.91 7.24
N ASP A 36 9.34 10.25 6.37
CA ASP A 36 10.59 10.80 5.85
C ASP A 36 10.33 11.76 4.69
N ILE A 37 9.24 11.52 3.94
CA ILE A 37 8.91 12.23 2.71
C ILE A 37 7.43 12.65 2.78
N ILE A 38 7.19 13.95 2.52
CA ILE A 38 5.85 14.49 2.37
C ILE A 38 5.85 15.40 1.15
N PHE A 39 4.98 15.12 0.18
CA PHE A 39 4.87 15.92 -1.05
C PHE A 39 3.45 15.96 -1.59
N LYS A 40 3.16 16.99 -2.39
CA LYS A 40 2.04 17.06 -3.30
C LYS A 40 2.52 16.72 -4.70
N GLY A 41 1.77 15.87 -5.40
CA GLY A 41 2.13 15.51 -6.77
C GLY A 41 1.04 14.79 -7.51
N LYS A 42 1.27 14.61 -8.81
CA LYS A 42 0.33 13.97 -9.73
C LYS A 42 0.89 12.66 -10.24
N ILE A 43 0.04 11.64 -10.33
CA ILE A 43 0.42 10.33 -10.88
C ILE A 43 0.51 10.41 -12.40
N ASN A 44 1.70 10.15 -12.95
CA ASN A 44 1.96 10.11 -14.38
C ASN A 44 1.89 8.71 -14.97
N ALA A 45 2.31 7.71 -14.20
CA ALA A 45 2.31 6.33 -14.65
C ALA A 45 2.07 5.37 -13.49
N LEU A 46 1.34 4.30 -13.78
CA LEU A 46 1.11 3.18 -12.87
C LEU A 46 1.56 1.88 -13.54
N LYS A 47 2.27 1.05 -12.77
CA LYS A 47 2.63 -0.29 -13.15
C LYS A 47 2.12 -1.24 -12.08
N ILE A 48 1.08 -1.99 -12.39
CA ILE A 48 0.50 -2.95 -11.46
C ILE A 48 1.30 -4.26 -11.52
N ASN A 49 1.83 -4.66 -10.37
CA ASN A 49 2.61 -5.89 -10.21
C ASN A 49 2.44 -6.44 -8.79
N GLY A 50 1.20 -6.68 -8.40
CA GLY A 50 0.85 -7.23 -7.09
C GLY A 50 1.40 -6.41 -5.93
N VAL A 51 2.14 -7.07 -5.04
CA VAL A 51 2.73 -6.47 -3.84
C VAL A 51 3.74 -5.35 -4.15
N ASN A 52 4.38 -5.41 -5.33
CA ASN A 52 5.40 -4.45 -5.79
C ASN A 52 4.88 -3.61 -6.96
N SER A 53 3.66 -3.12 -6.86
CA SER A 53 3.13 -2.14 -7.80
C SER A 53 3.83 -0.81 -7.65
N GLU A 54 4.01 -0.09 -8.75
CA GLU A 54 4.76 1.17 -8.80
C GLU A 54 3.88 2.31 -9.31
N ALA A 55 3.91 3.44 -8.64
CA ALA A 55 3.34 4.71 -9.09
C ALA A 55 4.49 5.71 -9.29
N ILE A 56 4.51 6.37 -10.45
CA ILE A 56 5.46 7.45 -10.73
C ILE A 56 4.71 8.77 -10.61
N PHE A 57 5.15 9.58 -9.66
CA PHE A 57 4.61 10.91 -9.41
C PHE A 57 5.48 11.98 -10.06
N THR A 58 4.85 12.99 -10.66
CA THR A 58 5.49 14.29 -10.83
C THR A 58 5.17 15.12 -9.59
N ILE A 59 6.20 15.51 -8.88
CA ILE A 59 6.08 16.28 -7.64
C ILE A 59 5.95 17.76 -7.99
N ASP A 60 4.86 18.37 -7.51
CA ASP A 60 4.60 19.80 -7.64
C ASP A 60 5.19 20.58 -6.46
N GLU A 61 5.00 20.06 -5.24
CA GLU A 61 5.43 20.69 -3.99
C GLU A 61 6.03 19.64 -3.06
N LEU A 62 7.26 19.88 -2.58
CA LEU A 62 7.94 19.03 -1.61
C LEU A 62 7.99 19.75 -0.27
N TYR A 63 7.42 19.13 0.77
CA TYR A 63 7.37 19.67 2.13
C TYR A 63 8.39 19.04 3.06
N LYS A 64 8.76 17.78 2.83
CA LYS A 64 9.75 17.06 3.63
C LYS A 64 10.51 16.03 2.80
N GLY A 65 11.78 15.83 3.10
CA GLY A 65 12.63 14.85 2.44
C GLY A 65 13.46 15.44 1.28
N MET A 66 14.07 14.54 0.51
CA MET A 66 14.91 14.86 -0.64
C MET A 66 14.61 13.91 -1.79
N VAL A 67 13.86 14.37 -2.77
CA VAL A 67 13.42 13.56 -3.92
C VAL A 67 13.58 14.32 -5.23
N ALA A 68 13.67 13.59 -6.34
CA ALA A 68 13.65 14.18 -7.66
C ALA A 68 12.21 14.51 -8.09
N GLN A 69 12.06 15.36 -9.10
CA GLN A 69 10.75 15.78 -9.61
C GLN A 69 9.88 14.59 -10.05
N ASN A 70 10.49 13.58 -10.70
CA ASN A 70 9.81 12.32 -10.98
C ASN A 70 10.26 11.30 -9.94
N PHE A 71 9.33 10.88 -9.09
CA PHE A 71 9.63 10.02 -7.96
C PHE A 71 8.75 8.78 -7.95
N LYS A 72 9.39 7.63 -7.66
CA LYS A 72 8.72 6.34 -7.64
C LYS A 72 8.23 5.99 -6.24
N VAL A 73 6.98 5.59 -6.15
CA VAL A 73 6.35 5.09 -4.93
C VAL A 73 5.88 3.67 -5.15
N ILE A 74 6.32 2.75 -4.30
CA ILE A 74 5.94 1.33 -4.33
C ILE A 74 4.73 1.15 -3.41
N PHE A 75 3.74 0.39 -3.85
CA PHE A 75 2.54 0.09 -3.07
C PHE A 75 2.07 -1.34 -3.31
N ASN A 76 1.26 -1.87 -2.37
CA ASN A 76 0.68 -3.19 -2.49
C ASN A 76 -0.72 -3.10 -3.13
N TYR A 77 -0.84 -3.59 -4.37
CA TYR A 77 -2.11 -3.64 -5.09
C TYR A 77 -2.98 -4.83 -4.69
N ASP A 78 -2.38 -5.93 -4.25
CA ASP A 78 -3.09 -7.17 -3.87
C ASP A 78 -3.62 -7.14 -2.43
N ASP A 79 -3.30 -6.09 -1.66
CA ASP A 79 -3.81 -5.95 -0.31
C ASP A 79 -5.32 -5.73 -0.33
N VAL A 80 -6.01 -6.35 0.63
CA VAL A 80 -7.43 -6.10 0.87
C VAL A 80 -7.64 -4.63 1.25
N CYS A 81 -6.67 -4.07 1.97
CA CYS A 81 -6.61 -2.67 2.37
C CYS A 81 -5.65 -1.93 1.45
N LYS A 82 -6.09 -1.52 0.29
CA LYS A 82 -5.25 -0.80 -0.68
C LYS A 82 -5.75 0.62 -0.95
N LEU A 83 -4.81 1.50 -1.27
CA LEU A 83 -5.13 2.81 -1.83
C LEU A 83 -5.42 2.65 -3.34
N GLU A 84 -6.53 3.20 -3.79
CA GLU A 84 -6.87 3.21 -5.22
C GLU A 84 -6.16 4.37 -5.90
N LEU A 85 -4.98 4.11 -6.43
CA LEU A 85 -4.19 5.05 -7.20
C LEU A 85 -4.60 4.99 -8.68
N ARG A 86 -4.85 6.15 -9.30
CA ARG A 86 -5.22 6.26 -10.73
C ARG A 86 -4.33 7.26 -11.43
N ASN A 87 -4.03 7.00 -12.71
CA ASN A 87 -3.27 7.96 -13.52
C ASN A 87 -4.01 9.31 -13.58
N GLY A 88 -3.27 10.36 -13.34
CA GLY A 88 -3.80 11.72 -13.39
C GLY A 88 -4.33 12.25 -12.07
N ASP A 89 -4.49 11.40 -11.05
CA ASP A 89 -4.92 11.83 -9.72
C ASP A 89 -3.84 12.70 -9.06
N GLU A 90 -4.29 13.71 -8.35
CA GLU A 90 -3.47 14.58 -7.50
C GLU A 90 -3.55 14.11 -6.06
N TRP A 91 -2.40 13.96 -5.41
CA TRP A 91 -2.28 13.41 -4.08
C TRP A 91 -1.40 14.25 -3.16
N ILE A 92 -1.71 14.25 -1.87
CA ILE A 92 -0.72 14.48 -0.82
C ILE A 92 -0.23 13.10 -0.39
N ILE A 93 1.08 12.86 -0.50
CA ILE A 93 1.71 11.59 -0.14
C ILE A 93 2.55 11.76 1.13
N TYR A 94 2.31 10.87 2.09
CA TYR A 94 3.08 10.70 3.32
C TYR A 94 3.69 9.31 3.30
N THR A 95 5.02 9.23 3.19
CA THR A 95 5.70 7.96 2.98
C THR A 95 7.10 7.95 3.57
N ASN A 96 7.70 6.75 3.64
CA ASN A 96 9.06 6.56 4.10
C ASN A 96 9.94 6.01 2.99
N TYR A 97 11.23 6.33 3.03
CA TYR A 97 12.18 5.76 2.08
C TYR A 97 12.19 4.23 2.18
N ASN A 98 12.04 3.57 1.05
CA ASN A 98 12.32 2.15 0.91
C ASN A 98 13.76 1.95 0.42
N GLN A 99 14.18 2.81 -0.52
CA GLN A 99 15.53 2.96 -1.04
C GLN A 99 15.78 4.44 -1.37
N ILE A 100 17.00 4.78 -1.80
CA ILE A 100 17.39 6.18 -2.08
C ILE A 100 16.48 6.82 -3.15
N ASP A 101 16.01 6.04 -4.12
CA ASP A 101 15.28 6.49 -5.31
C ASP A 101 13.79 6.14 -5.31
N ASN A 102 13.30 5.49 -4.25
CA ASN A 102 11.90 5.14 -4.13
C ASN A 102 11.42 5.11 -2.67
N ALA A 103 10.12 5.20 -2.50
CA ALA A 103 9.47 5.10 -1.21
C ALA A 103 8.41 3.99 -1.21
N LYS A 104 8.02 3.53 -0.03
CA LYS A 104 6.94 2.56 0.14
C LYS A 104 5.74 3.24 0.77
N LEU A 105 4.62 3.20 0.06
CA LEU A 105 3.35 3.74 0.53
C LEU A 105 2.65 2.72 1.41
N ASP A 106 2.32 3.13 2.61
CA ASP A 106 1.48 2.37 3.54
C ASP A 106 0.01 2.78 3.36
N PHE A 107 -0.89 1.81 3.36
CA PHE A 107 -2.32 2.06 3.31
C PHE A 107 -2.80 2.94 4.47
N CYS A 108 -2.27 2.71 5.68
CA CYS A 108 -2.61 3.49 6.86
C CYS A 108 -1.81 4.79 6.99
N SER A 109 -1.05 5.19 5.97
CA SER A 109 -0.44 6.51 5.94
C SER A 109 -1.52 7.60 5.83
N ARG A 110 -1.16 8.83 6.18
CA ARG A 110 -2.06 9.98 6.00
C ARG A 110 -2.24 10.39 4.52
N SER A 111 -1.70 9.62 3.57
CA SER A 111 -1.78 9.91 2.14
C SER A 111 -3.23 9.98 1.67
N ARG A 112 -3.55 11.01 0.88
CA ARG A 112 -4.92 11.25 0.40
C ARG A 112 -4.94 11.85 -0.99
N VAL A 113 -5.96 11.47 -1.76
CA VAL A 113 -6.25 12.02 -3.07
C VAL A 113 -7.03 13.33 -2.96
N TYR A 114 -6.82 14.23 -3.91
CA TYR A 114 -7.67 15.41 -4.07
C TYR A 114 -9.07 15.02 -4.54
N ILE A 115 -10.07 15.41 -3.76
CA ILE A 115 -11.49 15.23 -4.09
C ILE A 115 -12.16 16.60 -4.12
N LYS A 116 -12.69 16.97 -5.29
CA LYS A 116 -13.31 18.28 -5.49
C LYS A 116 -14.51 18.51 -4.58
N ASN A 117 -15.32 17.47 -4.36
CA ASN A 117 -16.48 17.54 -3.47
C ASN A 117 -16.07 17.23 -2.04
N ILE A 118 -16.01 18.25 -1.20
CA ILE A 118 -15.58 18.12 0.21
C ILE A 118 -16.45 17.14 1.01
N LYS A 119 -17.71 16.92 0.63
CA LYS A 119 -18.60 15.95 1.30
C LYS A 119 -18.24 14.50 0.98
N GLU A 120 -17.50 14.25 -0.08
CA GLU A 120 -17.01 12.94 -0.50
C GLU A 120 -15.57 12.71 -0.03
N ASP A 121 -14.89 13.76 0.45
CA ASP A 121 -13.55 13.67 0.99
C ASP A 121 -13.57 13.07 2.40
N PHE A 122 -13.18 11.81 2.50
CA PHE A 122 -13.18 11.06 3.75
C PHE A 122 -12.40 11.77 4.87
N PHE A 123 -11.25 12.36 4.57
CA PHE A 123 -10.45 13.10 5.55
C PHE A 123 -11.14 14.38 5.99
N ALA A 124 -11.66 15.16 5.06
CA ALA A 124 -12.37 16.40 5.38
C ALA A 124 -13.59 16.14 6.26
N VAL A 125 -14.37 15.11 5.94
CA VAL A 125 -15.59 14.74 6.71
C VAL A 125 -15.25 14.27 8.12
N ASN A 126 -14.18 13.48 8.28
CA ASN A 126 -13.87 12.84 9.57
C ASN A 126 -12.90 13.65 10.45
N THR A 127 -12.04 14.48 9.87
CA THR A 127 -11.05 15.28 10.63
C THR A 127 -11.37 16.77 10.65
N GLY A 128 -12.31 17.23 9.81
CA GLY A 128 -12.61 18.65 9.62
C GLY A 128 -11.52 19.40 8.85
N VAL A 129 -10.53 18.71 8.27
CA VAL A 129 -9.39 19.32 7.54
C VAL A 129 -9.53 19.00 6.06
N SER A 130 -9.83 20.00 5.24
CA SER A 130 -9.86 19.88 3.79
C SER A 130 -8.47 19.68 3.18
N PHE A 131 -8.41 19.23 1.92
CA PHE A 131 -7.14 19.07 1.21
C PHE A 131 -6.33 20.36 1.16
N ASP A 132 -6.97 21.50 0.85
CA ASP A 132 -6.30 22.79 0.77
C ASP A 132 -5.84 23.34 2.13
N GLU A 133 -6.58 23.06 3.21
CA GLU A 133 -6.17 23.41 4.56
C GLU A 133 -4.95 22.59 5.00
N GLU A 134 -4.90 21.33 4.63
CA GLU A 134 -3.75 20.48 4.87
C GLU A 134 -2.51 20.98 4.12
N LEU A 135 -2.63 21.35 2.85
CA LEU A 135 -1.53 21.97 2.09
C LEU A 135 -1.02 23.26 2.76
N LYS A 136 -1.92 24.15 3.17
CA LYS A 136 -1.56 25.39 3.91
C LYS A 136 -0.84 25.07 5.22
N TYR A 137 -1.30 24.05 5.94
CA TYR A 137 -0.66 23.61 7.17
C TYR A 137 0.77 23.10 6.91
N LEU A 138 0.94 22.24 5.89
CA LEU A 138 2.25 21.72 5.50
C LEU A 138 3.21 22.84 5.09
N GLN A 139 2.75 23.74 4.25
CA GLN A 139 3.55 24.86 3.79
C GLN A 139 3.96 25.78 4.95
N LYS A 140 3.06 26.04 5.91
CA LYS A 140 3.33 26.89 7.08
C LYS A 140 4.34 26.25 8.03
N ASN A 141 4.26 24.94 8.27
CA ASN A 141 5.05 24.28 9.33
C ASN A 141 6.34 23.64 8.80
N LEU A 142 6.38 23.20 7.55
CA LEU A 142 7.54 22.55 6.94
C LEU A 142 8.22 23.42 5.87
N GLY A 143 7.47 24.35 5.25
CA GLY A 143 7.96 25.13 4.12
C GLY A 143 8.01 24.31 2.83
N LEU A 144 8.63 24.88 1.78
CA LEU A 144 8.84 24.23 0.49
C LEU A 144 10.31 23.88 0.32
N HIS A 145 10.59 22.63 0.04
CA HIS A 145 11.92 22.11 -0.19
C HIS A 145 12.26 22.08 -1.69
N LYS A 146 13.54 22.20 -2.02
CA LYS A 146 14.00 22.08 -3.41
C LYS A 146 14.04 20.62 -3.84
N LEU A 147 13.52 20.35 -5.03
CA LEU A 147 13.64 19.04 -5.65
C LEU A 147 15.10 18.79 -6.10
N LEU A 148 15.52 17.54 -6.01
CA LEU A 148 16.82 17.12 -6.57
C LEU A 148 16.75 17.21 -8.09
N LYS A 149 17.85 17.66 -8.72
CA LYS A 149 17.97 17.60 -10.18
C LYS A 149 17.95 16.14 -10.64
N ASN A 150 17.10 15.83 -11.60
CA ASN A 150 17.12 14.52 -12.25
C ASN A 150 18.50 14.29 -12.86
N ASN A 151 19.18 13.24 -12.43
CA ASN A 151 20.42 12.80 -13.07
C ASN A 151 20.06 11.74 -14.13
N PRO A 152 20.06 12.07 -15.45
CA PRO A 152 19.64 11.12 -16.49
C PRO A 152 20.57 9.92 -16.64
N ASN A 153 21.76 9.95 -16.00
CA ASN A 153 22.79 8.90 -16.14
C ASN A 153 22.71 7.80 -15.06
N ARG A 154 21.68 7.78 -14.22
CA ARG A 154 21.51 6.70 -13.26
C ARG A 154 20.86 5.50 -13.97
N VAL A 155 21.71 4.65 -14.57
CA VAL A 155 21.31 3.36 -15.11
C VAL A 155 20.70 2.53 -14.00
N GLU A 156 19.42 2.23 -14.14
CA GLU A 156 18.66 1.35 -13.24
C GLU A 156 19.19 -0.08 -13.41
N ASN A 157 20.17 -0.45 -12.59
CA ASN A 157 20.65 -1.82 -12.53
C ASN A 157 19.58 -2.67 -11.83
N ARG A 158 18.61 -3.15 -12.61
CA ARG A 158 17.59 -4.09 -12.16
C ARG A 158 18.21 -5.48 -12.06
N ASN A 159 18.65 -5.85 -10.88
CA ASN A 159 18.75 -7.26 -10.54
C ASN A 159 17.33 -7.79 -10.29
N ILE A 160 16.66 -8.21 -11.36
CA ILE A 160 15.41 -8.97 -11.29
C ILE A 160 15.78 -10.36 -10.78
N ILE A 161 15.64 -10.60 -9.50
CA ILE A 161 15.66 -11.94 -8.94
C ILE A 161 14.26 -12.51 -9.17
N PRO A 162 14.09 -13.56 -9.99
CA PRO A 162 12.78 -14.16 -10.17
C PRO A 162 12.40 -14.95 -8.92
N THR A 163 11.44 -14.45 -8.16
CA THR A 163 10.87 -15.15 -6.98
C THR A 163 9.86 -16.23 -7.38
N ASN A 164 10.19 -17.06 -8.36
CA ASN A 164 9.27 -18.11 -8.85
C ASN A 164 9.36 -19.43 -8.04
N ASN A 165 10.30 -19.54 -7.10
CA ASN A 165 10.53 -20.81 -6.39
C ASN A 165 9.56 -21.06 -5.22
N GLN A 166 8.99 -20.04 -4.60
CA GLN A 166 8.09 -20.24 -3.47
C GLN A 166 6.75 -20.87 -3.88
N PHE A 167 6.21 -20.49 -5.04
CA PHE A 167 4.96 -21.07 -5.53
C PHE A 167 5.10 -22.56 -5.87
N ILE A 168 6.24 -22.95 -6.45
CA ILE A 168 6.54 -24.35 -6.79
C ILE A 168 6.69 -25.18 -5.50
N ILE A 169 7.34 -24.67 -4.47
CA ILE A 169 7.52 -25.37 -3.19
C ILE A 169 6.17 -25.60 -2.50
N ILE A 170 5.29 -24.59 -2.46
CA ILE A 170 3.95 -24.72 -1.88
C ILE A 170 3.11 -25.76 -2.63
N LEU A 171 3.20 -25.77 -3.96
CA LEU A 171 2.48 -26.72 -4.81
C LEU A 171 2.98 -28.17 -4.60
N LEU A 172 4.28 -28.37 -4.47
CA LEU A 172 4.88 -29.68 -4.17
C LEU A 172 4.49 -30.18 -2.76
N CYS A 173 4.53 -29.31 -1.75
CA CYS A 173 4.12 -29.66 -0.39
C CYS A 173 2.63 -30.01 -0.30
N SER A 174 1.76 -29.33 -1.03
CA SER A 174 0.32 -29.63 -1.06
C SER A 174 0.03 -30.98 -1.73
N MET A 175 0.73 -31.31 -2.83
CA MET A 175 0.61 -32.61 -3.51
C MET A 175 1.07 -33.77 -2.61
N LEU A 176 2.20 -33.61 -1.91
CA LEU A 176 2.69 -34.63 -0.98
C LEU A 176 1.72 -34.85 0.19
N GLY A 177 1.13 -33.76 0.71
CA GLY A 177 0.11 -33.84 1.76
C GLY A 177 -1.14 -34.60 1.34
N LEU A 178 -1.62 -34.38 0.09
CA LEU A 178 -2.75 -35.12 -0.48
C LEU A 178 -2.46 -36.60 -0.65
N ILE A 179 -1.29 -36.98 -1.16
CA ILE A 179 -0.88 -38.38 -1.33
C ILE A 179 -0.80 -39.07 0.04
N PHE A 180 -0.23 -38.41 1.04
CA PHE A 180 -0.15 -38.96 2.40
C PHE A 180 -1.54 -39.17 3.03
N PHE A 181 -2.45 -38.20 2.81
CA PHE A 181 -3.83 -38.33 3.28
C PHE A 181 -4.58 -39.49 2.64
N ILE A 182 -4.47 -39.67 1.34
CA ILE A 182 -5.10 -40.79 0.59
C ILE A 182 -4.53 -42.15 1.10
N TRP A 183 -3.22 -42.23 1.36
CA TRP A 183 -2.59 -43.42 1.88
C TRP A 183 -3.10 -43.75 3.30
N LEU A 184 -3.25 -42.75 4.18
CA LEU A 184 -3.81 -42.93 5.52
C LEU A 184 -5.26 -43.44 5.48
N VAL A 185 -6.12 -42.80 4.66
CA VAL A 185 -7.53 -43.22 4.49
C VAL A 185 -7.61 -44.63 3.95
N GLY A 186 -6.78 -44.99 2.96
CA GLY A 186 -6.73 -46.33 2.39
C GLY A 186 -6.30 -47.38 3.42
N LYS A 187 -5.46 -47.04 4.40
CA LYS A 187 -5.03 -47.95 5.48
C LYS A 187 -6.13 -48.10 6.54
N PHE A 188 -6.95 -47.11 6.80
CA PHE A 188 -8.08 -47.16 7.74
C PHE A 188 -9.29 -47.92 7.18
N LEU A 189 -9.50 -47.90 5.85
CA LEU A 189 -10.60 -48.60 5.21
C LEU A 189 -10.33 -50.09 4.95
N LYS A 190 -9.07 -50.54 5.11
CA LYS A 190 -8.68 -51.96 5.00
C LYS A 190 -8.72 -52.74 6.32
N LYS A 191 -9.17 -52.11 7.39
CA LYS A 191 -9.45 -52.76 8.68
C LYS A 191 -10.95 -52.87 8.88
#